data_aff3b603491ffd24526c7b6b3c0b11bb
#
_entry.id   aff3b603491ffd24526c7b6b3c0b11bb
#
_cell.length_a   1.000
_cell.length_b   1.000
_cell.length_c   1.000
_cell.angle_alpha   90.00
_cell.angle_beta   90.00
_cell.angle_gamma   90.00
#
_symmetry.space_group_name_H-M   'P 1'
#
loop_
_entity.id
_entity.type
_entity.pdbx_description
1 polymer ?
#
loop_
_entity_poly.entity_id
_entity_poly.type
_entity_poly.pdbx_seq_one_letter_code
_entity_poly.pdbx_strand_id
1 'polypeptide(L)'
;MQRALFQGGQGEGSNGGAGGAKSPHGAGGGSAAPSRLEEGMAFYGAYHRHSWNKVIHVLFVPVIMWSVLVWAAYTGPLAAPDLAGRLPVWFPLQLNLGFLLWLNYAAYYVYLEPLAGLSWAALVGLPLLLLADAFQAGYAGRAWLVALGAHLLGWYMQLHPGHAVFEKRKPALMDGLVQSFLTAPLFVWMEVLFALGYRPELQERLESAVKARVAAEGEASGESAPLLKGPQGV
;
A
#
# COMPACT_ATOMS: atom_id res chain seq x y z
N MET A 1 -42.58 -34.28 16.91
CA MET A 1 -44.01 -34.05 17.24
C MET A 1 -44.42 -32.77 16.58
N GLN A 2 -45.13 -32.95 15.53
CA GLN A 2 -46.48 -32.47 15.11
C GLN A 2 -46.40 -30.99 14.66
N ARG A 3 -46.53 -30.74 13.34
CA ARG A 3 -47.76 -30.65 12.51
C ARG A 3 -48.64 -29.51 12.97
N ALA A 4 -49.19 -28.65 12.21
CA ALA A 4 -49.72 -28.58 10.83
C ALA A 4 -50.45 -27.23 10.76
N LEU A 5 -50.65 -26.70 9.67
CA LEU A 5 -51.52 -26.78 8.50
C LEU A 5 -52.44 -25.54 8.37
N PHE A 6 -52.44 -24.99 7.14
CA PHE A 6 -53.57 -24.65 6.25
C PHE A 6 -54.51 -23.51 6.66
N GLN A 7 -54.91 -22.59 5.85
CA GLN A 7 -55.73 -22.44 4.63
C GLN A 7 -55.78 -20.94 4.32
N GLY A 8 -55.80 -20.33 3.17
CA GLY A 8 -56.57 -20.60 1.97
C GLY A 8 -57.64 -19.52 1.83
N GLY A 9 -57.55 -18.66 0.85
CA GLY A 9 -58.62 -17.69 0.55
C GLY A 9 -58.32 -17.01 -0.80
N GLN A 10 -58.97 -17.50 -1.85
CA GLN A 10 -59.04 -16.89 -3.18
C GLN A 10 -60.03 -15.72 -3.17
N GLY A 11 -59.79 -14.72 -4.04
CA GLY A 11 -60.78 -13.68 -4.37
C GLY A 11 -60.32 -13.00 -5.67
N GLU A 12 -61.00 -13.37 -6.75
CA GLU A 12 -60.92 -12.80 -8.09
C GLU A 12 -61.52 -11.40 -8.15
N GLY A 13 -61.03 -10.56 -9.13
CA GLY A 13 -61.83 -9.46 -9.61
C GLY A 13 -61.13 -8.30 -10.25
N SER A 14 -60.83 -8.41 -11.52
CA SER A 14 -61.12 -7.54 -12.70
C SER A 14 -60.58 -6.09 -12.74
N ASN A 15 -59.71 -5.89 -13.69
CA ASN A 15 -59.79 -4.97 -14.86
C ASN A 15 -59.65 -3.44 -14.66
N GLY A 16 -58.68 -2.87 -15.40
CA GLY A 16 -58.85 -1.55 -15.98
C GLY A 16 -57.66 -0.59 -15.90
N GLY A 17 -57.03 -0.32 -17.01
CA GLY A 17 -56.48 1.01 -17.24
C GLY A 17 -54.96 1.12 -17.48
N ALA A 18 -54.62 1.29 -18.71
CA ALA A 18 -53.32 1.66 -19.24
C ALA A 18 -52.78 2.97 -18.66
N GLY A 19 -51.50 2.96 -18.35
CA GLY A 19 -50.73 4.16 -18.01
C GLY A 19 -49.27 3.80 -17.94
N GLY A 20 -48.59 3.80 -19.08
CA GLY A 20 -47.15 3.57 -19.17
C GLY A 20 -46.36 4.71 -18.52
N ALA A 21 -45.95 4.54 -17.28
CA ALA A 21 -44.92 5.34 -16.67
C ALA A 21 -43.61 4.52 -16.75
N LYS A 22 -42.70 4.93 -17.65
CA LYS A 22 -41.33 4.46 -17.65
C LYS A 22 -40.70 4.84 -16.32
N SER A 23 -40.45 3.86 -15.49
CA SER A 23 -39.57 4.00 -14.32
C SER A 23 -38.21 4.36 -14.82
N PRO A 24 -37.56 5.40 -14.30
CA PRO A 24 -36.14 5.64 -14.59
C PRO A 24 -35.36 4.47 -13.96
N HIS A 25 -34.62 3.75 -14.80
CA HIS A 25 -33.60 2.83 -14.34
C HIS A 25 -32.69 3.59 -13.40
N GLY A 26 -32.91 3.48 -12.12
CA GLY A 26 -31.98 3.79 -11.10
C GLY A 26 -30.79 2.86 -11.30
N ALA A 27 -29.71 3.40 -11.83
CA ALA A 27 -28.40 2.79 -11.76
C ALA A 27 -28.06 2.66 -10.27
N GLY A 28 -28.49 1.55 -9.67
CA GLY A 28 -28.00 1.08 -8.39
C GLY A 28 -26.54 0.70 -8.57
N GLY A 29 -25.66 1.68 -8.48
CA GLY A 29 -24.24 1.45 -8.28
C GLY A 29 -24.07 0.81 -6.91
N GLY A 30 -24.24 -0.49 -6.82
CA GLY A 30 -23.85 -1.25 -5.65
C GLY A 30 -22.36 -1.02 -5.46
N SER A 31 -21.99 -0.26 -4.43
CA SER A 31 -20.62 -0.10 -3.99
C SER A 31 -20.07 -1.51 -3.70
N ALA A 32 -19.27 -2.04 -4.60
CA ALA A 32 -18.54 -3.28 -4.34
C ALA A 32 -17.73 -3.08 -3.06
N ALA A 33 -17.64 -4.12 -2.23
CA ALA A 33 -16.80 -4.08 -1.04
C ALA A 33 -15.36 -3.66 -1.42
N PRO A 34 -14.70 -2.83 -0.61
CA PRO A 34 -13.35 -2.37 -0.90
C PRO A 34 -12.39 -3.56 -1.04
N SER A 35 -11.51 -3.50 -2.02
CA SER A 35 -10.47 -4.50 -2.20
C SER A 35 -9.44 -4.42 -1.05
N ARG A 36 -8.66 -5.49 -0.85
CA ARG A 36 -7.55 -5.50 0.14
C ARG A 36 -6.53 -4.39 -0.10
N LEU A 37 -6.30 -4.05 -1.37
CA LEU A 37 -5.48 -2.91 -1.73
C LEU A 37 -6.09 -1.60 -1.21
N GLU A 38 -7.38 -1.37 -1.48
CA GLU A 38 -8.08 -0.15 -1.07
C GLU A 38 -8.12 -0.03 0.45
N GLU A 39 -8.35 -1.11 1.18
CA GLU A 39 -8.31 -1.12 2.65
C GLU A 39 -6.91 -0.76 3.20
N GLY A 40 -5.86 -1.41 2.67
CA GLY A 40 -4.48 -1.14 3.06
C GLY A 40 -4.03 0.28 2.73
N MET A 41 -4.37 0.76 1.52
CA MET A 41 -4.08 2.10 1.07
C MET A 41 -4.85 3.17 1.86
N ALA A 42 -6.13 2.93 2.17
CA ALA A 42 -6.93 3.85 2.98
C ALA A 42 -6.39 3.95 4.42
N PHE A 43 -5.97 2.81 4.99
CA PHE A 43 -5.30 2.80 6.30
C PHE A 43 -4.03 3.65 6.26
N TYR A 44 -3.13 3.38 5.33
CA TYR A 44 -1.85 4.10 5.25
C TYR A 44 -2.06 5.57 4.90
N GLY A 45 -2.94 5.87 3.93
CA GLY A 45 -3.25 7.23 3.48
C GLY A 45 -3.86 8.12 4.57
N ALA A 46 -4.58 7.55 5.55
CA ALA A 46 -5.10 8.31 6.69
C ALA A 46 -4.01 8.94 7.56
N TYR A 47 -2.79 8.37 7.56
CA TYR A 47 -1.63 8.87 8.29
C TYR A 47 -0.66 9.70 7.41
N HIS A 48 -0.90 9.78 6.10
CA HIS A 48 -0.01 10.44 5.13
C HIS A 48 -0.81 11.37 4.22
N ARG A 49 -1.34 12.45 4.80
CA ARG A 49 -2.18 13.43 4.10
C ARG A 49 -1.38 14.63 3.59
N HIS A 50 -0.33 15.02 4.33
CA HIS A 50 0.48 16.17 3.99
C HIS A 50 1.46 15.83 2.85
N SER A 51 1.49 16.64 1.78
CA SER A 51 2.31 16.37 0.59
C SER A 51 3.80 16.20 0.90
N TRP A 52 4.38 17.02 1.79
CA TRP A 52 5.78 16.87 2.19
C TRP A 52 6.04 15.57 2.96
N ASN A 53 5.09 15.11 3.77
CA ASN A 53 5.22 13.80 4.41
C ASN A 53 5.26 12.67 3.37
N LYS A 54 4.39 12.72 2.34
CA LYS A 54 4.42 11.76 1.21
C LYS A 54 5.76 11.79 0.48
N VAL A 55 6.29 12.99 0.15
CA VAL A 55 7.60 13.15 -0.50
C VAL A 55 8.72 12.54 0.35
N ILE A 56 8.73 12.80 1.65
CA ILE A 56 9.70 12.19 2.57
C ILE A 56 9.61 10.66 2.52
N HIS A 57 8.40 10.10 2.53
CA HIS A 57 8.23 8.65 2.46
C HIS A 57 8.65 8.06 1.10
N VAL A 58 8.35 8.73 0.00
CA VAL A 58 8.80 8.32 -1.36
C VAL A 58 10.33 8.24 -1.42
N LEU A 59 11.05 9.16 -0.76
CA LEU A 59 12.51 9.17 -0.75
C LEU A 59 13.11 8.17 0.25
N PHE A 60 12.57 8.09 1.46
CA PHE A 60 13.23 7.38 2.57
C PHE A 60 12.72 5.96 2.81
N VAL A 61 11.55 5.56 2.34
CA VAL A 61 11.13 4.15 2.37
C VAL A 61 12.08 3.27 1.55
N PRO A 62 12.46 3.63 0.30
CA PRO A 62 13.48 2.87 -0.43
C PRO A 62 14.85 2.82 0.27
N VAL A 63 15.27 3.89 0.96
CA VAL A 63 16.52 3.92 1.73
C VAL A 63 16.48 2.94 2.89
N ILE A 64 15.37 2.89 3.64
CA ILE A 64 15.17 1.91 4.72
C ILE A 64 15.17 0.48 4.15
N MET A 65 14.46 0.24 3.05
CA MET A 65 14.45 -1.07 2.41
C MET A 65 15.84 -1.49 1.95
N TRP A 66 16.57 -0.60 1.28
CA TRP A 66 17.94 -0.86 0.85
C TRP A 66 18.85 -1.24 2.01
N SER A 67 18.78 -0.52 3.13
CA SER A 67 19.60 -0.83 4.31
C SER A 67 19.30 -2.23 4.89
N VAL A 68 18.05 -2.64 4.89
CA VAL A 68 17.64 -4.01 5.30
C VAL A 68 18.18 -5.04 4.32
N LEU A 69 18.13 -4.76 3.01
CA LEU A 69 18.66 -5.65 1.97
C LEU A 69 20.20 -5.77 2.07
N VAL A 70 20.93 -4.67 2.41
CA VAL A 70 22.37 -4.73 2.68
C VAL A 70 22.66 -5.68 3.85
N TRP A 71 21.91 -5.61 4.95
CA TRP A 71 22.09 -6.55 6.05
C TRP A 71 21.72 -7.98 5.67
N ALA A 72 20.67 -8.16 4.89
CA ALA A 72 20.27 -9.47 4.38
C ALA A 72 21.33 -10.09 3.44
N ALA A 73 22.09 -9.27 2.71
CA ALA A 73 23.16 -9.75 1.84
C ALA A 73 24.31 -10.44 2.62
N TYR A 74 24.51 -10.13 3.91
CA TYR A 74 25.49 -10.81 4.75
C TYR A 74 25.14 -12.27 5.06
N THR A 75 23.93 -12.73 4.80
CA THR A 75 23.59 -14.15 4.97
C THR A 75 24.28 -15.04 3.94
N GLY A 76 24.85 -14.44 2.89
CA GLY A 76 25.47 -15.20 1.81
C GLY A 76 24.46 -16.01 0.99
N PRO A 77 24.91 -16.78 0.01
CA PRO A 77 24.05 -17.58 -0.83
C PRO A 77 23.39 -18.70 -0.04
N LEU A 78 22.07 -18.77 -0.11
CA LEU A 78 21.24 -19.82 0.50
C LEU A 78 21.17 -21.09 -0.36
N ALA A 79 21.56 -21.00 -1.63
CA ALA A 79 21.61 -22.13 -2.55
C ALA A 79 23.01 -22.72 -2.61
N ALA A 80 23.09 -24.04 -2.88
CA ALA A 80 24.35 -24.72 -3.12
C ALA A 80 25.16 -24.05 -4.25
N PRO A 81 26.50 -24.04 -4.17
CA PRO A 81 27.35 -23.37 -5.17
C PRO A 81 27.06 -23.77 -6.62
N ASP A 82 26.60 -25.00 -6.86
CA ASP A 82 26.26 -25.52 -8.18
C ASP A 82 25.08 -24.82 -8.85
N LEU A 83 24.15 -24.29 -8.07
CA LEU A 83 23.00 -23.51 -8.60
C LEU A 83 23.38 -22.07 -8.86
N ALA A 84 24.19 -21.48 -7.97
CA ALA A 84 24.72 -20.12 -8.13
C ALA A 84 25.63 -20.00 -9.38
N GLY A 85 26.41 -21.03 -9.69
CA GLY A 85 27.25 -21.07 -10.87
C GLY A 85 26.51 -21.23 -12.22
N ARG A 86 25.20 -21.40 -12.21
CA ARG A 86 24.36 -21.46 -13.44
C ARG A 86 23.81 -20.10 -13.86
N LEU A 87 23.88 -19.10 -12.98
CA LEU A 87 23.49 -17.74 -13.35
C LEU A 87 24.63 -17.10 -14.16
N PRO A 88 24.31 -16.34 -15.22
CA PRO A 88 25.33 -15.66 -16.00
C PRO A 88 26.15 -14.72 -15.09
N VAL A 89 27.49 -14.73 -15.25
CA VAL A 89 28.44 -13.91 -14.44
C VAL A 89 28.13 -12.42 -14.48
N TRP A 90 27.45 -11.96 -15.55
CA TRP A 90 27.03 -10.56 -15.69
C TRP A 90 25.73 -10.22 -14.95
N PHE A 91 25.05 -11.20 -14.36
CA PHE A 91 23.83 -10.98 -13.58
C PHE A 91 24.15 -11.18 -12.09
N PRO A 92 24.38 -10.10 -11.32
CA PRO A 92 24.91 -10.15 -9.96
C PRO A 92 23.87 -10.57 -8.91
N LEU A 93 22.79 -11.26 -9.29
CA LEU A 93 21.75 -11.68 -8.37
C LEU A 93 22.26 -12.80 -7.47
N GLN A 94 22.29 -12.56 -6.18
CA GLN A 94 22.59 -13.58 -5.17
C GLN A 94 21.27 -14.12 -4.58
N LEU A 95 21.15 -15.45 -4.51
CA LEU A 95 20.02 -16.10 -3.84
C LEU A 95 20.26 -16.12 -2.32
N ASN A 96 20.17 -14.94 -1.70
CA ASN A 96 20.33 -14.70 -0.27
C ASN A 96 18.99 -14.35 0.40
N LEU A 97 19.01 -14.00 1.69
CA LEU A 97 17.80 -13.54 2.40
C LEU A 97 17.18 -12.30 1.77
N GLY A 98 17.99 -11.40 1.20
CA GLY A 98 17.50 -10.22 0.49
C GLY A 98 16.66 -10.58 -0.74
N PHE A 99 17.08 -11.60 -1.50
CA PHE A 99 16.30 -12.13 -2.61
C PHE A 99 14.94 -12.70 -2.14
N LEU A 100 14.93 -13.45 -1.05
CA LEU A 100 13.65 -13.96 -0.49
C LEU A 100 12.73 -12.84 -0.03
N LEU A 101 13.27 -11.80 0.60
CA LEU A 101 12.51 -10.61 1.00
C LEU A 101 11.92 -9.92 -0.23
N TRP A 102 12.74 -9.65 -1.25
CA TRP A 102 12.27 -9.06 -2.50
C TRP A 102 11.17 -9.90 -3.15
N LEU A 103 11.37 -11.22 -3.25
CA LEU A 103 10.40 -12.12 -3.85
C LEU A 103 9.05 -12.13 -3.10
N ASN A 104 9.09 -12.12 -1.76
CA ASN A 104 7.88 -12.04 -0.95
C ASN A 104 7.12 -10.72 -1.17
N TYR A 105 7.82 -9.58 -1.17
CA TYR A 105 7.20 -8.28 -1.48
C TYR A 105 6.65 -8.26 -2.90
N ALA A 106 7.41 -8.72 -3.89
CA ALA A 106 6.99 -8.78 -5.29
C ALA A 106 5.72 -9.63 -5.47
N ALA A 107 5.70 -10.85 -4.91
CA ALA A 107 4.55 -11.74 -4.97
C ALA A 107 3.31 -11.13 -4.29
N TYR A 108 3.50 -10.53 -3.11
CA TYR A 108 2.41 -9.89 -2.38
C TYR A 108 1.84 -8.68 -3.13
N TYR A 109 2.68 -7.85 -3.74
CA TYR A 109 2.24 -6.67 -4.48
C TYR A 109 1.58 -7.03 -5.82
N VAL A 110 2.09 -8.05 -6.52
CA VAL A 110 1.43 -8.59 -7.72
C VAL A 110 0.06 -9.17 -7.37
N TYR A 111 -0.08 -9.81 -6.21
CA TYR A 111 -1.37 -10.29 -5.73
C TYR A 111 -2.36 -9.14 -5.43
N LEU A 112 -1.89 -8.03 -4.84
CA LEU A 112 -2.74 -6.88 -4.53
C LEU A 112 -3.13 -6.08 -5.77
N GLU A 113 -2.17 -5.80 -6.65
CA GLU A 113 -2.35 -5.05 -7.90
C GLU A 113 -1.25 -5.47 -8.89
N PRO A 114 -1.61 -6.28 -9.93
CA PRO A 114 -0.61 -6.92 -10.78
C PRO A 114 0.36 -5.96 -11.46
N LEU A 115 -0.14 -4.86 -12.02
CA LEU A 115 0.69 -3.93 -12.78
C LEU A 115 1.59 -3.08 -11.88
N ALA A 116 1.04 -2.56 -10.79
CA ALA A 116 1.83 -1.82 -9.80
C ALA A 116 2.83 -2.73 -9.11
N GLY A 117 2.45 -3.97 -8.79
CA GLY A 117 3.35 -4.95 -8.17
C GLY A 117 4.50 -5.36 -9.09
N LEU A 118 4.23 -5.67 -10.37
CA LEU A 118 5.27 -6.01 -11.35
C LEU A 118 6.20 -4.82 -11.61
N SER A 119 5.65 -3.62 -11.78
CA SER A 119 6.46 -2.42 -11.99
C SER A 119 7.30 -2.08 -10.78
N TRP A 120 6.76 -2.21 -9.55
CA TRP A 120 7.54 -2.06 -8.33
C TRP A 120 8.67 -3.10 -8.25
N ALA A 121 8.36 -4.36 -8.49
CA ALA A 121 9.35 -5.43 -8.42
C ALA A 121 10.51 -5.21 -9.39
N ALA A 122 10.22 -4.76 -10.63
CA ALA A 122 11.21 -4.57 -11.67
C ALA A 122 11.96 -3.23 -11.55
N LEU A 123 11.27 -2.13 -11.24
CA LEU A 123 11.84 -0.78 -11.31
C LEU A 123 12.33 -0.24 -9.96
N VAL A 124 11.88 -0.81 -8.84
CA VAL A 124 12.28 -0.39 -7.50
C VAL A 124 12.96 -1.54 -6.75
N GLY A 125 12.25 -2.62 -6.53
CA GLY A 125 12.70 -3.71 -5.66
C GLY A 125 13.95 -4.41 -6.18
N LEU A 126 13.98 -4.80 -7.46
CA LEU A 126 15.14 -5.46 -8.07
C LEU A 126 16.38 -4.54 -8.11
N PRO A 127 16.32 -3.28 -8.55
CA PRO A 127 17.46 -2.37 -8.47
C PRO A 127 17.98 -2.18 -7.04
N LEU A 128 17.11 -2.07 -6.04
CA LEU A 128 17.53 -1.96 -4.64
C LEU A 128 18.25 -3.22 -4.16
N LEU A 129 17.77 -4.40 -4.53
CA LEU A 129 18.41 -5.68 -4.21
C LEU A 129 19.80 -5.77 -4.84
N LEU A 130 19.91 -5.51 -6.14
CA LEU A 130 21.19 -5.57 -6.85
C LEU A 130 22.19 -4.56 -6.30
N LEU A 131 21.73 -3.34 -5.99
CA LEU A 131 22.56 -2.30 -5.38
C LEU A 131 23.04 -2.70 -3.98
N ALA A 132 22.17 -3.34 -3.18
CA ALA A 132 22.52 -3.80 -1.83
C ALA A 132 23.56 -4.93 -1.87
N ASP A 133 23.39 -5.92 -2.75
CA ASP A 133 24.33 -7.01 -2.94
C ASP A 133 25.69 -6.52 -3.42
N ALA A 134 25.70 -5.62 -4.43
CA ALA A 134 26.93 -5.03 -4.95
C ALA A 134 27.63 -4.17 -3.88
N PHE A 135 26.88 -3.39 -3.12
CA PHE A 135 27.42 -2.55 -2.05
C PHE A 135 28.01 -3.41 -0.92
N GLN A 136 27.31 -4.44 -0.47
CA GLN A 136 27.82 -5.37 0.54
C GLN A 136 29.10 -6.07 0.05
N ALA A 137 29.13 -6.57 -1.19
CA ALA A 137 30.32 -7.22 -1.76
C ALA A 137 31.53 -6.28 -1.87
N GLY A 138 31.31 -5.00 -2.26
CA GLY A 138 32.38 -4.01 -2.42
C GLY A 138 32.91 -3.47 -1.09
N TYR A 139 32.09 -3.46 -0.03
CA TYR A 139 32.42 -2.83 1.26
C TYR A 139 32.16 -3.75 2.46
N ALA A 140 32.37 -5.07 2.31
CA ALA A 140 31.96 -6.11 3.25
C ALA A 140 32.25 -5.78 4.73
N GLY A 141 33.41 -5.20 5.06
CA GLY A 141 33.78 -4.85 6.43
C GLY A 141 33.04 -3.63 7.02
N ARG A 142 32.42 -2.77 6.19
CA ARG A 142 31.82 -1.49 6.62
C ARG A 142 30.41 -1.28 6.10
N ALA A 143 29.93 -2.08 5.14
CA ALA A 143 28.63 -1.90 4.52
C ALA A 143 27.49 -1.88 5.55
N TRP A 144 27.55 -2.73 6.58
CA TRP A 144 26.55 -2.77 7.64
C TRP A 144 26.46 -1.47 8.46
N LEU A 145 27.60 -0.77 8.69
CA LEU A 145 27.62 0.52 9.39
C LEU A 145 26.99 1.63 8.55
N VAL A 146 27.31 1.67 7.26
CA VAL A 146 26.70 2.64 6.33
C VAL A 146 25.20 2.38 6.22
N ALA A 147 24.79 1.11 6.10
CA ALA A 147 23.38 0.72 6.11
C ALA A 147 22.69 1.14 7.42
N LEU A 148 23.34 0.99 8.58
CA LEU A 148 22.82 1.46 9.87
C LEU A 148 22.61 2.98 9.88
N GLY A 149 23.60 3.74 9.42
CA GLY A 149 23.48 5.20 9.31
C GLY A 149 22.31 5.62 8.39
N ALA A 150 22.20 4.99 7.22
CA ALA A 150 21.11 5.22 6.26
C ALA A 150 19.75 4.84 6.86
N HIS A 151 19.68 3.72 7.58
CA HIS A 151 18.45 3.25 8.25
C HIS A 151 17.98 4.25 9.30
N LEU A 152 18.88 4.66 10.20
CA LEU A 152 18.58 5.64 11.25
C LEU A 152 18.17 6.99 10.67
N LEU A 153 18.87 7.46 9.62
CA LEU A 153 18.47 8.68 8.90
C LEU A 153 17.10 8.53 8.27
N GLY A 154 16.80 7.41 7.60
CA GLY A 154 15.51 7.15 7.00
C GLY A 154 14.38 7.19 8.02
N TRP A 155 14.54 6.55 9.17
CA TRP A 155 13.57 6.61 10.25
C TRP A 155 13.43 8.00 10.86
N TYR A 156 14.55 8.70 11.11
CA TYR A 156 14.50 10.07 11.61
C TYR A 156 13.69 10.98 10.68
N MET A 157 13.95 10.91 9.38
CA MET A 157 13.25 11.76 8.39
C MET A 157 11.75 11.46 8.33
N GLN A 158 11.35 10.20 8.43
CA GLN A 158 9.94 9.86 8.42
C GLN A 158 9.24 10.23 9.74
N LEU A 159 9.84 9.91 10.89
CA LEU A 159 9.23 10.13 12.19
C LEU A 159 9.21 11.61 12.57
N HIS A 160 10.33 12.32 12.45
CA HIS A 160 10.42 13.71 12.92
C HIS A 160 9.93 14.71 11.86
N PRO A 161 10.60 14.95 10.72
CA PRO A 161 10.06 15.89 9.74
C PRO A 161 8.71 15.43 9.18
N GLY A 162 8.58 14.14 8.82
CA GLY A 162 7.37 13.61 8.21
C GLY A 162 6.16 13.68 9.13
N HIS A 163 6.16 12.90 10.19
CA HIS A 163 4.99 12.78 11.05
C HIS A 163 4.88 13.86 12.11
N ALA A 164 5.97 14.20 12.83
CA ALA A 164 5.87 15.15 13.92
C ALA A 164 5.69 16.59 13.45
N VAL A 165 6.39 17.02 12.36
CA VAL A 165 6.35 18.40 11.89
C VAL A 165 5.25 18.60 10.86
N PHE A 166 5.24 17.85 9.75
CA PHE A 166 4.33 18.08 8.65
C PHE A 166 2.95 17.47 8.87
N GLU A 167 2.86 16.22 9.32
CA GLU A 167 1.57 15.55 9.50
C GLU A 167 0.90 15.91 10.83
N LYS A 168 1.69 16.22 11.86
CA LYS A 168 1.25 16.50 13.24
C LYS A 168 0.39 15.37 13.82
N ARG A 169 0.69 14.14 13.44
CA ARG A 169 0.03 12.91 13.90
C ARG A 169 1.07 11.82 14.15
N LYS A 170 0.70 10.86 15.02
CA LYS A 170 1.49 9.64 15.23
C LYS A 170 1.62 8.86 13.91
N PRO A 171 2.73 8.15 13.68
CA PRO A 171 2.88 7.32 12.51
C PRO A 171 1.95 6.10 12.55
N ALA A 172 1.51 5.63 11.37
CA ALA A 172 0.69 4.42 11.19
C ALA A 172 1.30 3.17 11.85
N LEU A 173 2.63 3.13 11.94
CA LEU A 173 3.41 2.07 12.58
C LEU A 173 2.95 1.77 14.02
N MET A 174 2.50 2.77 14.76
CA MET A 174 2.06 2.61 16.15
C MET A 174 0.70 1.90 16.27
N ASP A 175 -0.11 1.93 15.22
CA ASP A 175 -1.45 1.31 15.19
C ASP A 175 -1.49 -0.01 14.41
N GLY A 176 -0.48 -0.30 13.58
CA GLY A 176 -0.41 -1.51 12.77
C GLY A 176 0.96 -1.75 12.18
N LEU A 177 1.89 -2.27 12.99
CA LEU A 177 3.30 -2.45 12.63
C LEU A 177 3.45 -3.30 11.36
N VAL A 178 2.90 -4.52 11.35
CA VAL A 178 3.03 -5.45 10.22
C VAL A 178 2.40 -4.86 8.96
N GLN A 179 1.19 -4.32 9.08
CA GLN A 179 0.50 -3.71 7.96
C GLN A 179 1.28 -2.51 7.40
N SER A 180 1.83 -1.67 8.28
CA SER A 180 2.62 -0.51 7.86
C SER A 180 3.86 -0.92 7.08
N PHE A 181 4.63 -1.91 7.54
CA PHE A 181 5.80 -2.42 6.82
C PHE A 181 5.44 -3.03 5.47
N LEU A 182 4.38 -3.84 5.41
CA LEU A 182 3.95 -4.48 4.17
C LEU A 182 3.36 -3.47 3.17
N THR A 183 2.70 -2.42 3.64
CA THR A 183 2.00 -1.49 2.76
C THR A 183 2.88 -0.33 2.29
N ALA A 184 3.81 0.15 3.15
CA ALA A 184 4.57 1.37 2.87
C ALA A 184 5.30 1.37 1.51
N PRO A 185 6.05 0.31 1.10
CA PRO A 185 6.75 0.38 -0.18
C PRO A 185 5.83 0.40 -1.39
N LEU A 186 4.68 -0.28 -1.32
CA LEU A 186 3.68 -0.22 -2.39
C LEU A 186 2.96 1.14 -2.38
N PHE A 187 2.64 1.68 -1.19
CA PHE A 187 1.99 2.99 -1.06
C PHE A 187 2.84 4.08 -1.72
N VAL A 188 4.12 4.20 -1.39
CA VAL A 188 4.98 5.23 -1.98
C VAL A 188 5.15 5.05 -3.49
N TRP A 189 5.16 3.81 -3.98
CA TRP A 189 5.17 3.53 -5.41
C TRP A 189 3.86 3.93 -6.08
N MET A 190 2.73 3.64 -5.47
CA MET A 190 1.42 4.08 -5.96
C MET A 190 1.30 5.61 -6.03
N GLU A 191 1.85 6.36 -5.07
CA GLU A 191 1.91 7.82 -5.13
C GLU A 191 2.68 8.30 -6.38
N VAL A 192 3.80 7.64 -6.70
CA VAL A 192 4.56 7.93 -7.95
C VAL A 192 3.73 7.59 -9.19
N LEU A 193 3.10 6.42 -9.22
CA LEU A 193 2.26 6.00 -10.34
C LEU A 193 1.04 6.93 -10.54
N PHE A 194 0.40 7.37 -9.46
CA PHE A 194 -0.71 8.35 -9.55
C PHE A 194 -0.24 9.70 -10.08
N ALA A 195 0.93 10.16 -9.65
CA ALA A 195 1.53 11.38 -10.22
C ALA A 195 1.82 11.26 -11.73
N LEU A 196 2.01 10.04 -12.23
CA LEU A 196 2.17 9.72 -13.66
C LEU A 196 0.84 9.44 -14.37
N GLY A 197 -0.30 9.59 -13.70
CA GLY A 197 -1.64 9.40 -14.27
C GLY A 197 -2.12 7.94 -14.31
N TYR A 198 -1.54 7.05 -13.51
CA TYR A 198 -1.98 5.67 -13.44
C TYR A 198 -3.33 5.54 -12.73
N ARG A 199 -4.32 4.93 -13.41
CA ARG A 199 -5.66 4.58 -12.89
C ARG A 199 -6.33 5.70 -12.06
N PRO A 200 -6.68 6.83 -12.66
CA PRO A 200 -7.26 7.99 -11.95
C PRO A 200 -8.52 7.64 -11.17
N GLU A 201 -9.37 6.71 -11.68
CA GLU A 201 -10.57 6.28 -10.93
C GLU A 201 -10.20 5.53 -9.64
N LEU A 202 -9.10 4.77 -9.63
CA LEU A 202 -8.62 4.12 -8.41
C LEU A 202 -8.12 5.16 -7.41
N GLN A 203 -7.39 6.17 -7.89
CA GLN A 203 -6.93 7.27 -7.05
C GLN A 203 -8.11 8.00 -6.38
N GLU A 204 -9.15 8.36 -7.13
CA GLU A 204 -10.35 9.01 -6.61
C GLU A 204 -11.07 8.16 -5.54
N ARG A 205 -11.20 6.85 -5.79
CA ARG A 205 -11.79 5.93 -4.80
C ARG A 205 -10.96 5.86 -3.53
N LEU A 206 -9.63 5.78 -3.65
CA LEU A 206 -8.72 5.75 -2.50
C LEU A 206 -8.78 7.05 -1.70
N GLU A 207 -8.78 8.20 -2.36
CA GLU A 207 -8.94 9.49 -1.69
C GLU A 207 -10.27 9.59 -0.95
N SER A 208 -11.35 9.07 -1.54
CA SER A 208 -12.67 9.03 -0.90
C SER A 208 -12.66 8.09 0.31
N ALA A 209 -12.04 6.92 0.21
CA ALA A 209 -11.90 5.97 1.32
C ALA A 209 -11.04 6.53 2.47
N VAL A 210 -9.96 7.24 2.16
CA VAL A 210 -9.13 7.95 3.15
C VAL A 210 -9.96 9.02 3.88
N LYS A 211 -10.72 9.84 3.15
CA LYS A 211 -11.58 10.86 3.74
C LYS A 211 -12.63 10.26 4.67
N ALA A 212 -13.30 9.19 4.23
CA ALA A 212 -14.29 8.48 5.04
C ALA A 212 -13.69 7.90 6.33
N ARG A 213 -12.50 7.28 6.22
CA ARG A 213 -11.79 6.72 7.38
C ARG A 213 -11.41 7.82 8.39
N VAL A 214 -10.85 8.93 7.92
CA VAL A 214 -10.48 10.04 8.80
C VAL A 214 -11.69 10.66 9.49
N ALA A 215 -12.83 10.76 8.80
CA ALA A 215 -14.08 11.25 9.40
C ALA A 215 -14.55 10.30 10.51
N ALA A 216 -14.58 8.99 10.28
CA ALA A 216 -14.96 8.00 11.27
C ALA A 216 -14.03 7.99 12.51
N GLU A 217 -12.72 8.19 12.32
CA GLU A 217 -11.76 8.31 13.43
C GLU A 217 -11.99 9.60 14.24
N GLY A 218 -12.34 10.72 13.57
CA GLY A 218 -12.68 12.00 14.21
C GLY A 218 -13.94 11.88 15.07
N GLU A 219 -14.99 11.26 14.57
CA GLU A 219 -16.23 11.01 15.30
C GLU A 219 -16.00 10.11 16.54
N ALA A 220 -15.19 9.04 16.38
CA ALA A 220 -14.87 8.13 17.47
C ALA A 220 -14.04 8.78 18.59
N SER A 221 -13.22 9.80 18.25
CA SER A 221 -12.41 10.56 19.22
C SER A 221 -13.18 11.74 19.86
N GLY A 222 -14.40 12.01 19.45
CA GLY A 222 -15.19 13.15 19.93
C GLY A 222 -14.65 14.51 19.46
N GLU A 223 -13.72 14.52 18.52
CA GLU A 223 -13.13 15.70 17.93
C GLU A 223 -13.89 16.04 16.65
N SER A 224 -14.60 17.19 16.65
CA SER A 224 -15.27 17.67 15.45
C SER A 224 -14.25 17.82 14.32
N ALA A 225 -14.47 17.11 13.21
CA ALA A 225 -13.57 17.10 12.07
C ALA A 225 -13.23 18.55 11.65
N PRO A 226 -11.94 18.93 11.56
CA PRO A 226 -11.57 20.23 11.04
C PRO A 226 -12.07 20.34 9.61
N LEU A 227 -12.97 21.28 9.33
CA LEU A 227 -13.40 21.61 7.98
C LEU A 227 -12.16 21.80 7.09
N LEU A 228 -12.01 20.92 6.08
CA LEU A 228 -10.96 21.02 5.08
C LEU A 228 -11.08 22.40 4.42
N LYS A 229 -10.24 23.36 4.80
CA LYS A 229 -10.03 24.57 4.01
C LYS A 229 -9.43 24.08 2.68
N GLY A 230 -10.20 24.24 1.61
CA GLY A 230 -9.74 24.02 0.25
C GLY A 230 -8.45 24.81 -0.04
N PRO A 231 -7.70 24.46 -1.10
CA PRO A 231 -6.49 25.18 -1.44
C PRO A 231 -6.85 26.66 -1.67
N GLN A 232 -6.35 27.52 -0.79
CA GLN A 232 -6.34 28.96 -1.04
C GLN A 232 -5.33 29.17 -2.15
N GLY A 233 -5.83 29.45 -3.37
CA GLY A 233 -5.01 29.81 -4.48
C GLY A 233 -4.15 31.03 -4.17
N VAL A 234 -2.88 30.94 -4.46
CA VAL A 234 -2.00 31.97 -5.01
C VAL A 234 -1.02 31.25 -5.92
#